data_9056c75cfafce0de5ead0aa58e4767ee
#
_entry.id   9056c75cfafce0de5ead0aa58e4767ee
#
_cell.length_a   1.000
_cell.length_b   1.000
_cell.length_c   1.000
_cell.angle_alpha   90.00
_cell.angle_beta   90.00
_cell.angle_gamma   90.00
#
_symmetry.space_group_name_H-M   'P 1'
#
loop_
_entity.id
_entity.type
_entity.pdbx_description
1 polymer ?
#
loop_
_entity_poly.entity_id
_entity_poly.type
_entity_poly.pdbx_seq_one_letter_code
_entity_poly.pdbx_strand_id
1 'polypeptide(L)'
;MGRKRIGNEYDWLPKRVYPGKSAYEFRPKAGVCIKLAPLTAKQEVVIRRYDEEKAKLDLIGGSFTELCNDFFASKAFSDLASRTQKDYLSNFKVVSPVFGKMKATGIRPEHIRLYMDKRGKKSEVRANREHSFLSKVFSWAYERGRVTLNPCHNVRKFTESPRERYITDEEYSAFYTCARPELKALMEISFCCAARQGDVMRLKREHLQEEGIFIKQGKTNKAQIKKWTPRLRQAVQLAIESQRVPNLKWVFVSRAGQQLTTSMVTNWVTKAKAELKIRYPKIKLDFTFHDIKAKSISDYAGNKKQFSGHKSDSMIATYDRKTEVVDTHE
;
A
#
# COMPACT_ATOMS: atom_id res chain seq x y z
N MET A 1 -30.10 14.40 -34.28
CA MET A 1 -30.80 15.71 -34.35
C MET A 1 -31.67 15.89 -33.11
N GLY A 2 -31.53 17.00 -32.35
CA GLY A 2 -32.34 17.24 -31.16
C GLY A 2 -33.76 17.60 -31.57
N ARG A 3 -34.76 17.10 -30.85
CA ARG A 3 -36.18 17.46 -31.04
C ARG A 3 -36.29 18.99 -30.93
N LYS A 4 -36.84 19.67 -31.98
CA LYS A 4 -37.21 21.10 -31.92
C LYS A 4 -38.32 21.28 -30.87
N ARG A 5 -38.21 22.32 -30.03
CA ARG A 5 -39.32 22.74 -29.14
C ARG A 5 -40.45 23.28 -30.02
N ILE A 6 -41.67 22.90 -29.73
CA ILE A 6 -42.84 23.36 -30.44
C ILE A 6 -43.50 24.43 -29.57
N GLY A 7 -43.45 25.71 -30.02
CA GLY A 7 -44.10 26.86 -29.40
C GLY A 7 -43.15 27.77 -28.61
N ASN A 8 -43.36 29.10 -28.67
CA ASN A 8 -42.59 30.14 -28.01
C ASN A 8 -42.74 30.12 -26.46
N GLU A 9 -43.77 29.43 -25.97
CA GLU A 9 -44.09 29.35 -24.53
C GLU A 9 -42.97 28.73 -23.66
N TYR A 10 -42.11 27.89 -24.24
CA TYR A 10 -41.04 27.14 -23.53
C TYR A 10 -39.63 27.61 -23.89
N ASP A 11 -39.44 28.74 -24.52
CA ASP A 11 -38.13 29.24 -24.94
C ASP A 11 -37.23 29.61 -23.75
N TRP A 12 -37.82 29.89 -22.58
CA TRP A 12 -37.14 30.16 -21.34
C TRP A 12 -36.48 28.91 -20.69
N LEU A 13 -36.90 27.69 -21.10
CA LEU A 13 -36.38 26.47 -20.52
C LEU A 13 -34.88 26.28 -20.84
N PRO A 14 -34.08 25.90 -19.86
CA PRO A 14 -32.66 25.58 -20.07
C PRO A 14 -32.47 24.47 -21.12
N LYS A 15 -31.27 24.38 -21.66
CA LYS A 15 -30.89 23.37 -22.66
C LYS A 15 -31.16 21.96 -22.13
N ARG A 16 -31.89 21.12 -22.91
CA ARG A 16 -32.30 19.75 -22.59
C ARG A 16 -33.34 19.59 -21.48
N VAL A 17 -34.02 20.66 -21.11
CA VAL A 17 -35.22 20.61 -20.30
C VAL A 17 -36.44 20.66 -21.24
N TYR A 18 -37.40 19.79 -21.01
CA TYR A 18 -38.62 19.67 -21.81
C TYR A 18 -39.84 19.56 -20.90
N PRO A 19 -41.03 20.07 -21.31
CA PRO A 19 -42.25 19.73 -20.61
C PRO A 19 -42.57 18.25 -20.84
N GLY A 20 -42.71 17.50 -19.75
CA GLY A 20 -43.19 16.12 -19.74
C GLY A 20 -44.69 16.04 -19.52
N LYS A 21 -45.22 14.85 -19.18
CA LYS A 21 -46.67 14.67 -18.91
C LYS A 21 -47.12 15.36 -17.63
N SER A 22 -46.32 15.43 -16.59
CA SER A 22 -46.68 15.97 -15.27
C SER A 22 -45.64 16.92 -14.67
N ALA A 23 -44.44 17.01 -15.27
CA ALA A 23 -43.34 17.79 -14.74
C ALA A 23 -42.41 18.27 -15.87
N TYR A 24 -41.62 19.32 -15.59
CA TYR A 24 -40.46 19.66 -16.39
C TYR A 24 -39.38 18.60 -16.21
N GLU A 25 -38.85 18.11 -17.31
CA GLU A 25 -37.88 16.99 -17.34
C GLU A 25 -36.56 17.42 -17.94
N PHE A 26 -35.50 17.26 -17.17
CA PHE A 26 -34.13 17.42 -17.66
C PHE A 26 -33.61 16.08 -18.20
N ARG A 27 -33.18 16.09 -19.46
CA ARG A 27 -32.63 14.91 -20.16
C ARG A 27 -31.14 15.12 -20.46
N PRO A 28 -30.25 14.77 -19.54
CA PRO A 28 -28.80 14.91 -19.74
C PRO A 28 -28.29 14.03 -20.89
N LYS A 29 -27.06 14.30 -21.39
CA LYS A 29 -26.45 13.49 -22.49
C LYS A 29 -26.24 12.04 -22.11
N ALA A 30 -25.98 11.78 -20.86
CA ALA A 30 -25.86 10.45 -20.29
C ALA A 30 -26.60 10.44 -18.95
N GLY A 31 -27.36 9.38 -18.69
CA GLY A 31 -28.12 9.22 -17.44
C GLY A 31 -29.63 9.16 -17.63
N VAL A 32 -30.31 9.05 -16.51
CA VAL A 32 -31.78 8.94 -16.45
C VAL A 32 -32.41 10.32 -16.54
N CYS A 33 -33.61 10.39 -17.09
CA CYS A 33 -34.43 11.60 -17.12
C CYS A 33 -34.74 12.05 -15.68
N ILE A 34 -34.48 13.32 -15.37
CA ILE A 34 -34.65 13.91 -14.04
C ILE A 34 -35.89 14.82 -14.06
N LYS A 35 -36.88 14.56 -13.22
CA LYS A 35 -38.02 15.46 -13.00
C LYS A 35 -37.55 16.63 -12.13
N LEU A 36 -37.68 17.85 -12.66
CA LEU A 36 -37.22 19.06 -11.97
C LEU A 36 -38.33 19.65 -11.06
N ALA A 37 -39.49 19.89 -11.62
CA ALA A 37 -40.64 20.51 -10.93
C ALA A 37 -41.95 20.23 -11.68
N PRO A 38 -43.14 20.31 -11.02
CA PRO A 38 -44.44 20.22 -11.69
C PRO A 38 -44.58 21.28 -12.79
N LEU A 39 -45.41 21.02 -13.79
CA LEU A 39 -45.68 21.97 -14.90
C LEU A 39 -46.28 23.31 -14.42
N THR A 40 -46.90 23.32 -13.24
CA THR A 40 -47.45 24.53 -12.59
C THR A 40 -46.39 25.37 -11.85
N ALA A 41 -45.15 24.91 -11.80
CA ALA A 41 -44.07 25.60 -11.06
C ALA A 41 -43.65 26.89 -11.78
N LYS A 42 -43.29 27.93 -10.99
CA LYS A 42 -42.72 29.16 -11.52
C LYS A 42 -41.36 28.89 -12.19
N GLN A 43 -41.05 29.68 -13.22
CA GLN A 43 -39.79 29.56 -13.99
C GLN A 43 -38.54 29.51 -13.12
N GLU A 44 -38.45 30.38 -12.10
CA GLU A 44 -37.33 30.46 -11.16
C GLU A 44 -37.09 29.14 -10.43
N VAL A 45 -38.17 28.43 -10.06
CA VAL A 45 -38.04 27.12 -9.37
C VAL A 45 -37.46 26.06 -10.30
N VAL A 46 -37.91 26.07 -11.58
CA VAL A 46 -37.41 25.11 -12.58
C VAL A 46 -35.94 25.38 -12.89
N ILE A 47 -35.57 26.65 -13.07
CA ILE A 47 -34.18 27.07 -13.35
C ILE A 47 -33.26 26.69 -12.18
N ARG A 48 -33.64 27.05 -10.95
CA ARG A 48 -32.87 26.68 -9.75
C ARG A 48 -32.67 25.18 -9.64
N ARG A 49 -33.73 24.39 -9.82
CA ARG A 49 -33.64 22.93 -9.81
C ARG A 49 -32.74 22.37 -10.93
N TYR A 50 -32.83 22.96 -12.12
CA TYR A 50 -31.96 22.61 -13.23
C TYR A 50 -30.50 22.89 -12.90
N ASP A 51 -30.17 24.05 -12.32
CA ASP A 51 -28.80 24.42 -11.95
C ASP A 51 -28.24 23.52 -10.84
N GLU A 52 -29.09 23.18 -9.83
CA GLU A 52 -28.72 22.20 -8.79
C GLU A 52 -28.39 20.82 -9.39
N GLU A 53 -29.26 20.30 -10.26
CA GLU A 53 -29.05 18.98 -10.87
C GLU A 53 -27.90 18.99 -11.89
N LYS A 54 -27.74 20.09 -12.63
CA LYS A 54 -26.61 20.26 -13.53
C LYS A 54 -25.28 20.36 -12.77
N ALA A 55 -25.22 21.10 -11.67
CA ALA A 55 -24.05 21.18 -10.82
C ALA A 55 -23.66 19.80 -10.26
N LYS A 56 -24.63 18.99 -9.82
CA LYS A 56 -24.41 17.60 -9.43
C LYS A 56 -23.81 16.77 -10.58
N LEU A 57 -24.35 16.92 -11.80
CA LEU A 57 -23.86 16.20 -12.98
C LEU A 57 -22.48 16.69 -13.45
N ASP A 58 -22.17 17.97 -13.29
CA ASP A 58 -20.86 18.53 -13.60
C ASP A 58 -19.81 18.08 -12.57
N LEU A 59 -20.19 17.96 -11.29
CA LEU A 59 -19.38 17.30 -10.25
C LEU A 59 -19.12 15.81 -10.56
N ILE A 60 -20.12 15.11 -11.13
CA ILE A 60 -20.02 13.71 -11.58
C ILE A 60 -19.19 13.59 -12.89
N GLY A 61 -18.93 14.69 -13.61
CA GLY A 61 -18.45 14.67 -14.99
C GLY A 61 -16.95 14.83 -15.22
N GLY A 62 -16.12 14.99 -14.19
CA GLY A 62 -14.69 15.23 -14.29
C GLY A 62 -13.89 14.04 -14.86
N SER A 63 -12.69 14.33 -15.36
CA SER A 63 -11.72 13.32 -15.80
C SER A 63 -11.21 12.52 -14.59
N PHE A 64 -10.67 11.33 -14.85
CA PHE A 64 -10.03 10.53 -13.80
C PHE A 64 -8.82 11.26 -13.15
N THR A 65 -8.09 12.07 -13.94
CA THR A 65 -7.00 12.91 -13.39
C THR A 65 -7.53 13.93 -12.38
N GLU A 66 -8.62 14.64 -12.68
CA GLU A 66 -9.23 15.59 -11.75
C GLU A 66 -9.74 14.89 -10.50
N LEU A 67 -10.38 13.74 -10.66
CA LEU A 67 -10.82 12.90 -9.52
C LEU A 67 -9.66 12.50 -8.61
N CYS A 68 -8.52 12.11 -9.19
CA CYS A 68 -7.32 11.76 -8.42
C CYS A 68 -6.73 12.98 -7.70
N ASN A 69 -6.69 14.15 -8.35
CA ASN A 69 -6.19 15.38 -7.73
C ASN A 69 -7.04 15.78 -6.52
N ASP A 70 -8.37 15.68 -6.63
CA ASP A 70 -9.28 15.92 -5.53
C ASP A 70 -9.08 14.92 -4.38
N PHE A 71 -8.86 13.64 -4.71
CA PHE A 71 -8.51 12.62 -3.72
C PHE A 71 -7.20 12.97 -3.00
N PHE A 72 -6.17 13.36 -3.73
CA PHE A 72 -4.86 13.73 -3.16
C PHE A 72 -4.91 14.98 -2.28
N ALA A 73 -5.83 15.91 -2.56
CA ALA A 73 -6.08 17.08 -1.73
C ALA A 73 -6.96 16.78 -0.50
N SER A 74 -7.55 15.58 -0.41
CA SER A 74 -8.50 15.24 0.65
C SER A 74 -7.84 14.82 1.96
N LYS A 75 -8.58 15.01 3.07
CA LYS A 75 -8.20 14.47 4.38
C LYS A 75 -8.01 12.94 4.33
N ALA A 76 -8.83 12.22 3.56
CA ALA A 76 -8.73 10.78 3.42
C ALA A 76 -7.37 10.32 2.85
N PHE A 77 -6.70 11.15 2.07
CA PHE A 77 -5.35 10.89 1.58
C PHE A 77 -4.29 11.33 2.60
N SER A 78 -4.42 12.49 3.22
CA SER A 78 -3.45 13.00 4.20
C SER A 78 -3.36 12.13 5.46
N ASP A 79 -4.44 11.45 5.84
CA ASP A 79 -4.49 10.51 6.97
C ASP A 79 -3.78 9.17 6.67
N LEU A 80 -3.41 8.90 5.43
CA LEU A 80 -2.65 7.71 5.07
C LEU A 80 -1.20 7.81 5.54
N ALA A 81 -0.60 6.66 5.88
CA ALA A 81 0.83 6.61 6.18
C ALA A 81 1.65 7.15 4.99
N SER A 82 2.71 7.93 5.26
CA SER A 82 3.55 8.60 4.25
C SER A 82 4.06 7.64 3.16
N ARG A 83 4.35 6.39 3.50
CA ARG A 83 4.72 5.36 2.51
C ARG A 83 3.57 5.04 1.56
N THR A 84 2.34 4.89 2.07
CA THR A 84 1.15 4.63 1.25
C THR A 84 0.86 5.80 0.32
N GLN A 85 1.01 7.04 0.80
CA GLN A 85 0.87 8.24 -0.03
C GLN A 85 1.86 8.22 -1.20
N LYS A 86 3.14 7.94 -0.94
CA LYS A 86 4.19 7.82 -1.98
C LYS A 86 3.88 6.71 -2.98
N ASP A 87 3.42 5.56 -2.50
CA ASP A 87 3.06 4.43 -3.36
C ASP A 87 1.85 4.77 -4.25
N TYR A 88 0.83 5.49 -3.72
CA TYR A 88 -0.33 5.93 -4.50
C TYR A 88 0.04 6.97 -5.56
N LEU A 89 0.88 7.94 -5.23
CA LEU A 89 1.39 8.90 -6.21
C LEU A 89 2.21 8.23 -7.32
N SER A 90 3.00 7.21 -6.96
CA SER A 90 3.73 6.39 -7.93
C SER A 90 2.80 5.58 -8.84
N ASN A 91 1.76 4.96 -8.28
CA ASN A 91 0.75 4.22 -9.04
C ASN A 91 -0.05 5.15 -9.96
N PHE A 92 -0.40 6.35 -9.51
CA PHE A 92 -1.07 7.35 -10.35
C PHE A 92 -0.26 7.69 -11.60
N LYS A 93 1.05 7.89 -11.49
CA LYS A 93 1.93 8.15 -12.65
C LYS A 93 1.86 7.04 -13.71
N VAL A 94 1.62 5.79 -13.28
CA VAL A 94 1.52 4.63 -14.17
C VAL A 94 0.14 4.50 -14.81
N VAL A 95 -0.93 4.74 -14.05
CA VAL A 95 -2.31 4.56 -14.55
C VAL A 95 -2.85 5.79 -15.29
N SER A 96 -2.33 6.98 -15.00
CA SER A 96 -2.79 8.25 -15.59
C SER A 96 -2.67 8.30 -17.13
N PRO A 97 -1.62 7.78 -17.78
CA PRO A 97 -1.58 7.73 -19.26
C PRO A 97 -2.73 6.92 -19.88
N VAL A 98 -3.28 5.96 -19.15
CA VAL A 98 -4.37 5.09 -19.64
C VAL A 98 -5.73 5.68 -19.32
N PHE A 99 -5.96 6.04 -18.05
CA PHE A 99 -7.29 6.45 -17.56
C PHE A 99 -7.46 7.96 -17.42
N GLY A 100 -6.37 8.71 -17.34
CA GLY A 100 -6.37 10.10 -16.90
C GLY A 100 -7.33 11.02 -17.66
N LYS A 101 -7.41 10.87 -18.98
CA LYS A 101 -8.30 11.67 -19.85
C LYS A 101 -9.72 11.12 -19.94
N MET A 102 -9.98 9.92 -19.45
CA MET A 102 -11.32 9.33 -19.46
C MET A 102 -12.20 10.05 -18.43
N LYS A 103 -13.48 10.20 -18.74
CA LYS A 103 -14.46 10.61 -17.72
C LYS A 103 -14.50 9.54 -16.62
N ALA A 104 -14.41 9.94 -15.37
CA ALA A 104 -14.41 9.00 -14.24
C ALA A 104 -15.65 8.08 -14.25
N THR A 105 -16.83 8.65 -14.56
CA THR A 105 -18.08 7.90 -14.70
C THR A 105 -18.15 6.98 -15.92
N GLY A 106 -17.26 7.15 -16.88
CA GLY A 106 -17.17 6.32 -18.09
C GLY A 106 -16.19 5.15 -17.95
N ILE A 107 -15.45 5.07 -16.83
CA ILE A 107 -14.57 3.94 -16.56
C ILE A 107 -15.41 2.79 -16.01
N ARG A 108 -15.37 1.64 -16.69
CA ARG A 108 -16.17 0.44 -16.42
C ARG A 108 -15.30 -0.76 -16.05
N PRO A 109 -15.86 -1.82 -15.44
CA PRO A 109 -15.09 -3.00 -15.04
C PRO A 109 -14.28 -3.63 -16.18
N GLU A 110 -14.79 -3.66 -17.40
CA GLU A 110 -14.05 -4.18 -18.56
C GLU A 110 -12.78 -3.37 -18.87
N HIS A 111 -12.78 -2.04 -18.66
CA HIS A 111 -11.58 -1.22 -18.83
C HIS A 111 -10.53 -1.56 -17.78
N ILE A 112 -10.95 -1.79 -16.53
CA ILE A 112 -10.06 -2.22 -15.44
C ILE A 112 -9.49 -3.61 -15.75
N ARG A 113 -10.34 -4.56 -16.21
CA ARG A 113 -9.90 -5.93 -16.56
C ARG A 113 -8.87 -5.90 -17.70
N LEU A 114 -9.16 -5.17 -18.78
CA LEU A 114 -8.25 -5.02 -19.91
C LEU A 114 -6.89 -4.42 -19.49
N TYR A 115 -6.92 -3.41 -18.63
CA TYR A 115 -5.72 -2.84 -18.04
C TYR A 115 -4.93 -3.89 -17.27
N MET A 116 -5.59 -4.62 -16.37
CA MET A 116 -4.98 -5.68 -15.56
C MET A 116 -4.33 -6.74 -16.45
N ASP A 117 -5.03 -7.24 -17.48
CA ASP A 117 -4.52 -8.26 -18.38
C ASP A 117 -3.27 -7.79 -19.15
N LYS A 118 -3.30 -6.56 -19.67
CA LYS A 118 -2.15 -5.98 -20.36
C LYS A 118 -0.97 -5.73 -19.42
N ARG A 119 -1.24 -5.21 -18.22
CA ARG A 119 -0.23 -4.86 -17.23
C ARG A 119 0.38 -6.09 -16.56
N GLY A 120 -0.46 -7.10 -16.31
CA GLY A 120 -0.09 -8.38 -15.71
C GLY A 120 0.95 -9.15 -16.52
N LYS A 121 0.92 -9.05 -17.86
CA LYS A 121 1.97 -9.64 -18.72
C LYS A 121 3.38 -9.20 -18.34
N LYS A 122 3.54 -7.99 -17.77
CA LYS A 122 4.83 -7.48 -17.28
C LYS A 122 5.05 -7.76 -15.80
N SER A 123 4.03 -7.63 -14.97
CA SER A 123 4.09 -7.86 -13.53
C SER A 123 2.69 -7.89 -12.92
N GLU A 124 2.21 -9.06 -12.53
CA GLU A 124 0.93 -9.26 -11.86
C GLU A 124 0.85 -8.54 -10.51
N VAL A 125 1.93 -8.60 -9.73
CA VAL A 125 2.01 -7.92 -8.43
C VAL A 125 1.84 -6.41 -8.59
N ARG A 126 2.48 -5.80 -9.61
CA ARG A 126 2.33 -4.36 -9.87
C ARG A 126 0.91 -4.03 -10.33
N ALA A 127 0.34 -4.81 -11.23
CA ALA A 127 -1.05 -4.66 -11.66
C ALA A 127 -2.01 -4.71 -10.44
N ASN A 128 -1.80 -5.63 -9.51
CA ASN A 128 -2.58 -5.72 -8.28
C ASN A 128 -2.46 -4.46 -7.38
N ARG A 129 -1.26 -3.85 -7.28
CA ARG A 129 -1.07 -2.60 -6.51
C ARG A 129 -1.76 -1.43 -7.18
N GLU A 130 -1.66 -1.34 -8.50
CA GLU A 130 -2.33 -0.32 -9.31
C GLU A 130 -3.85 -0.46 -9.25
N HIS A 131 -4.39 -1.68 -9.33
CA HIS A 131 -5.81 -1.98 -9.09
C HIS A 131 -6.26 -1.53 -7.68
N SER A 132 -5.47 -1.80 -6.65
CA SER A 132 -5.80 -1.39 -5.27
C SER A 132 -5.87 0.13 -5.13
N PHE A 133 -4.98 0.87 -5.81
CA PHE A 133 -5.02 2.32 -5.89
C PHE A 133 -6.28 2.82 -6.59
N LEU A 134 -6.58 2.30 -7.80
CA LEU A 134 -7.80 2.64 -8.54
C LEU A 134 -9.05 2.41 -7.69
N SER A 135 -9.15 1.22 -7.07
CA SER A 135 -10.27 0.88 -6.20
C SER A 135 -10.42 1.84 -5.01
N LYS A 136 -9.31 2.28 -4.40
CA LYS A 136 -9.35 3.24 -3.28
C LYS A 136 -9.87 4.61 -3.73
N VAL A 137 -9.40 5.11 -4.87
CA VAL A 137 -9.87 6.39 -5.43
C VAL A 137 -11.36 6.32 -5.76
N PHE A 138 -11.79 5.25 -6.45
CA PHE A 138 -13.21 5.10 -6.82
C PHE A 138 -14.13 4.85 -5.62
N SER A 139 -13.68 4.15 -4.56
CA SER A 139 -14.45 4.04 -3.31
C SER A 139 -14.62 5.40 -2.64
N TRP A 140 -13.55 6.19 -2.55
CA TRP A 140 -13.59 7.54 -2.02
C TRP A 140 -14.54 8.45 -2.83
N ALA A 141 -14.52 8.31 -4.15
CA ALA A 141 -15.38 9.07 -5.06
C ALA A 141 -16.85 8.66 -4.93
N TYR A 142 -17.12 7.36 -4.79
CA TYR A 142 -18.46 6.81 -4.58
C TYR A 142 -19.09 7.33 -3.29
N GLU A 143 -18.36 7.31 -2.17
CA GLU A 143 -18.82 7.87 -0.89
C GLU A 143 -19.22 9.36 -0.96
N ARG A 144 -18.75 10.08 -1.98
CA ARG A 144 -19.00 11.52 -2.21
C ARG A 144 -19.91 11.80 -3.39
N GLY A 145 -20.57 10.77 -3.93
CA GLY A 145 -21.49 10.90 -5.06
C GLY A 145 -20.84 11.36 -6.38
N ARG A 146 -19.47 11.30 -6.47
CA ARG A 146 -18.73 11.71 -7.67
C ARG A 146 -18.79 10.65 -8.78
N VAL A 147 -19.05 9.42 -8.41
CA VAL A 147 -19.32 8.28 -9.30
C VAL A 147 -20.45 7.44 -8.73
N THR A 148 -21.19 6.74 -9.60
CA THR A 148 -22.31 5.89 -9.19
C THR A 148 -21.91 4.48 -8.76
N LEU A 149 -20.67 4.07 -9.10
CA LEU A 149 -20.13 2.77 -8.73
C LEU A 149 -18.60 2.80 -8.73
N ASN A 150 -17.99 1.83 -8.03
CA ASN A 150 -16.57 1.58 -8.13
C ASN A 150 -16.30 0.53 -9.23
N PRO A 151 -15.68 0.89 -10.37
CA PRO A 151 -15.47 -0.04 -11.48
C PRO A 151 -14.46 -1.15 -11.18
N CYS A 152 -13.72 -1.05 -10.06
CA CYS A 152 -12.81 -2.12 -9.62
C CYS A 152 -13.53 -3.20 -8.81
N HIS A 153 -14.79 -2.96 -8.39
CA HIS A 153 -15.55 -3.94 -7.64
C HIS A 153 -15.79 -5.18 -8.50
N ASN A 154 -15.60 -6.37 -7.94
CA ASN A 154 -15.68 -7.67 -8.63
C ASN A 154 -14.65 -7.91 -9.76
N VAL A 155 -13.72 -7.00 -10.03
CA VAL A 155 -12.58 -7.29 -10.91
C VAL A 155 -11.51 -8.03 -10.11
N ARG A 156 -11.32 -9.32 -10.41
CA ARG A 156 -10.38 -10.18 -9.69
C ARG A 156 -8.94 -9.73 -9.90
N LYS A 157 -8.17 -9.71 -8.81
CA LYS A 157 -6.72 -9.57 -8.83
C LYS A 157 -6.05 -10.88 -9.24
N PHE A 158 -4.81 -10.78 -9.70
CA PHE A 158 -3.96 -11.97 -9.88
C PHE A 158 -3.64 -12.60 -8.53
N THR A 159 -3.50 -13.91 -8.50
CA THR A 159 -3.08 -14.64 -7.31
C THR A 159 -1.61 -14.35 -7.03
N GLU A 160 -1.30 -13.91 -5.81
CA GLU A 160 0.07 -13.70 -5.36
C GLU A 160 0.46 -14.86 -4.45
N SER A 161 1.46 -15.64 -4.84
CA SER A 161 2.02 -16.68 -3.97
C SER A 161 2.96 -16.04 -2.93
N PRO A 162 2.83 -16.39 -1.66
CA PRO A 162 3.78 -15.96 -0.64
C PRO A 162 5.18 -16.54 -0.93
N ARG A 163 6.22 -15.87 -0.43
CA ARG A 163 7.57 -16.40 -0.53
C ARG A 163 7.73 -17.56 0.47
N GLU A 164 8.20 -18.69 -0.03
CA GLU A 164 8.44 -19.91 0.77
C GLU A 164 9.91 -20.09 1.16
N ARG A 165 10.79 -19.22 0.66
CA ARG A 165 12.24 -19.30 0.85
C ARG A 165 12.63 -19.24 2.33
N TYR A 166 13.15 -20.35 2.85
CA TYR A 166 13.82 -20.44 4.16
C TYR A 166 15.32 -20.25 4.00
N ILE A 167 15.96 -19.48 4.88
CA ILE A 167 17.42 -19.30 4.94
C ILE A 167 17.98 -20.36 5.88
N THR A 168 18.88 -21.22 5.39
CA THR A 168 19.54 -22.24 6.23
C THR A 168 20.53 -21.56 7.19
N ASP A 169 20.99 -22.31 8.21
CA ASP A 169 21.99 -21.79 9.16
C ASP A 169 23.34 -21.56 8.47
N GLU A 170 23.70 -22.42 7.52
CA GLU A 170 24.87 -22.24 6.68
C GLU A 170 24.81 -20.94 5.86
N GLU A 171 23.72 -20.71 5.16
CA GLU A 171 23.51 -19.51 4.38
C GLU A 171 23.52 -18.23 5.24
N TYR A 172 22.89 -18.31 6.42
CA TYR A 172 22.87 -17.18 7.37
C TYR A 172 24.27 -16.86 7.86
N SER A 173 25.03 -17.88 8.29
CA SER A 173 26.36 -17.73 8.81
C SER A 173 27.36 -17.21 7.77
N ALA A 174 27.28 -17.72 6.54
CA ALA A 174 28.10 -17.23 5.44
C ALA A 174 27.81 -15.77 5.10
N PHE A 175 26.52 -15.41 5.03
CA PHE A 175 26.10 -14.03 4.78
C PHE A 175 26.53 -13.10 5.93
N TYR A 176 26.40 -13.54 7.18
CA TYR A 176 26.84 -12.81 8.35
C TYR A 176 28.35 -12.56 8.29
N THR A 177 29.16 -13.56 7.93
CA THR A 177 30.61 -13.42 7.80
C THR A 177 31.00 -12.32 6.80
N CYS A 178 30.30 -12.22 5.66
CA CYS A 178 30.54 -11.22 4.61
C CYS A 178 29.93 -9.84 4.94
N ALA A 179 29.12 -9.74 5.98
CA ALA A 179 28.44 -8.50 6.33
C ALA A 179 29.38 -7.56 7.12
N ARG A 180 29.24 -6.25 6.90
CA ARG A 180 29.90 -5.22 7.72
C ARG A 180 29.30 -5.19 9.13
N PRO A 181 29.99 -4.65 10.14
CA PRO A 181 29.57 -4.71 11.55
C PRO A 181 28.14 -4.20 11.79
N GLU A 182 27.76 -3.08 11.21
CA GLU A 182 26.42 -2.52 11.39
C GLU A 182 25.33 -3.40 10.75
N LEU A 183 25.63 -4.08 9.63
CA LEU A 183 24.70 -5.02 9.01
C LEU A 183 24.60 -6.31 9.85
N LYS A 184 25.71 -6.79 10.41
CA LYS A 184 25.72 -7.92 11.37
C LYS A 184 24.82 -7.65 12.56
N ALA A 185 24.97 -6.49 13.18
CA ALA A 185 24.13 -6.08 14.30
C ALA A 185 22.65 -5.99 13.91
N LEU A 186 22.36 -5.42 12.74
CA LEU A 186 20.99 -5.30 12.22
C LEU A 186 20.36 -6.69 11.95
N MET A 187 21.13 -7.64 11.42
CA MET A 187 20.71 -9.02 11.20
C MET A 187 20.38 -9.71 12.53
N GLU A 188 21.29 -9.63 13.50
CA GLU A 188 21.13 -10.29 14.81
C GLU A 188 19.93 -9.75 15.59
N ILE A 189 19.76 -8.43 15.67
CA ILE A 189 18.59 -7.84 16.35
C ILE A 189 17.30 -8.22 15.61
N SER A 190 17.31 -8.23 14.26
CA SER A 190 16.15 -8.65 13.48
C SER A 190 15.81 -10.12 13.73
N PHE A 191 16.81 -10.98 13.83
CA PHE A 191 16.65 -12.40 14.13
C PHE A 191 16.18 -12.63 15.57
N CYS A 192 16.91 -12.12 16.57
CA CYS A 192 16.57 -12.31 17.98
C CYS A 192 15.17 -11.81 18.34
N CYS A 193 14.68 -10.77 17.67
CA CYS A 193 13.41 -10.12 18.00
C CYS A 193 12.26 -10.46 17.02
N ALA A 194 12.48 -11.26 15.99
CA ALA A 194 11.54 -11.43 14.87
C ALA A 194 11.07 -10.08 14.29
N ALA A 195 11.97 -9.08 14.26
CA ALA A 195 11.63 -7.70 13.93
C ALA A 195 11.80 -7.41 12.42
N ARG A 196 11.00 -6.46 11.91
CA ARG A 196 11.20 -5.98 10.54
C ARG A 196 12.40 -5.05 10.47
N GLN A 197 13.13 -5.09 9.35
CA GLN A 197 14.26 -4.19 9.09
C GLN A 197 13.97 -2.73 9.49
N GLY A 198 12.84 -2.19 9.04
CA GLY A 198 12.48 -0.80 9.33
C GLY A 198 12.18 -0.53 10.81
N ASP A 199 11.77 -1.52 11.59
CA ASP A 199 11.53 -1.36 13.03
C ASP A 199 12.87 -1.34 13.77
N VAL A 200 13.83 -2.20 13.40
CA VAL A 200 15.18 -2.23 13.98
C VAL A 200 15.98 -0.96 13.62
N MET A 201 15.90 -0.49 12.37
CA MET A 201 16.55 0.76 11.95
C MET A 201 16.08 1.98 12.73
N ARG A 202 14.87 1.95 13.31
CA ARG A 202 14.30 3.04 14.12
C ARG A 202 14.50 2.89 15.61
N LEU A 203 15.31 1.91 16.05
CA LEU A 203 15.61 1.76 17.46
C LEU A 203 16.36 2.98 18.00
N LYS A 204 15.87 3.51 19.11
CA LYS A 204 16.51 4.58 19.86
C LYS A 204 17.16 4.02 21.11
N ARG A 205 18.09 4.76 21.70
CA ARG A 205 18.72 4.41 22.99
C ARG A 205 17.68 4.28 24.12
N GLU A 206 16.67 5.12 24.15
CA GLU A 206 15.55 5.08 25.11
C GLU A 206 14.70 3.79 25.01
N HIS A 207 14.79 3.06 23.90
CA HIS A 207 14.13 1.77 23.74
C HIS A 207 14.91 0.59 24.37
N LEU A 208 16.17 0.83 24.79
CA LEU A 208 16.98 -0.14 25.49
C LEU A 208 16.67 -0.05 26.99
N GLN A 209 15.71 -0.83 27.45
CA GLN A 209 15.21 -0.84 28.82
C GLN A 209 15.91 -1.92 29.64
N GLU A 210 15.72 -1.93 30.94
CA GLU A 210 16.33 -2.90 31.86
C GLU A 210 15.96 -4.34 31.49
N GLU A 211 14.69 -4.59 31.21
CA GLU A 211 14.17 -5.93 30.90
C GLU A 211 14.45 -6.40 29.48
N GLY A 212 14.70 -5.47 28.54
CA GLY A 212 14.87 -5.82 27.12
C GLY A 212 14.75 -4.64 26.17
N ILE A 213 14.56 -4.93 24.91
CA ILE A 213 14.37 -3.92 23.87
C ILE A 213 12.86 -3.68 23.63
N PHE A 214 12.41 -2.47 23.82
CA PHE A 214 11.08 -2.04 23.44
C PHE A 214 10.98 -1.86 21.92
N ILE A 215 10.12 -2.65 21.25
CA ILE A 215 9.87 -2.56 19.81
C ILE A 215 8.40 -2.31 19.56
N LYS A 216 8.08 -1.15 18.97
CA LYS A 216 6.76 -0.85 18.40
C LYS A 216 6.79 -1.08 16.89
N GLN A 217 6.04 -2.06 16.42
CA GLN A 217 5.98 -2.41 15.01
C GLN A 217 5.30 -1.30 14.18
N GLY A 218 6.01 -0.72 13.23
CA GLY A 218 5.48 0.40 12.43
C GLY A 218 4.26 0.05 11.54
N LYS A 219 4.09 -1.23 11.17
CA LYS A 219 2.97 -1.67 10.33
C LYS A 219 1.68 -1.99 11.11
N THR A 220 1.80 -2.47 12.34
CA THR A 220 0.68 -3.02 13.13
C THR A 220 0.43 -2.29 14.42
N ASN A 221 1.30 -1.34 14.78
CA ASN A 221 1.34 -0.64 16.07
C ASN A 221 1.46 -1.57 17.31
N LYS A 222 1.74 -2.87 17.11
CA LYS A 222 1.98 -3.80 18.22
C LYS A 222 3.28 -3.44 18.91
N ALA A 223 3.21 -3.19 20.22
CA ALA A 223 4.36 -2.95 21.07
C ALA A 223 4.70 -4.22 21.88
N GLN A 224 5.99 -4.49 22.03
CA GLN A 224 6.51 -5.60 22.82
C GLN A 224 7.89 -5.22 23.41
N ILE A 225 8.21 -5.72 24.61
CA ILE A 225 9.57 -5.76 25.14
C ILE A 225 10.16 -7.12 24.80
N LYS A 226 11.28 -7.13 24.08
CA LYS A 226 12.05 -8.34 23.75
C LYS A 226 13.09 -8.53 24.81
N LYS A 227 12.92 -9.55 25.67
CA LYS A 227 13.83 -9.84 26.79
C LYS A 227 15.28 -9.98 26.33
N TRP A 228 16.19 -9.51 27.15
CA TRP A 228 17.61 -9.64 26.88
C TRP A 228 18.06 -11.10 26.83
N THR A 229 18.86 -11.40 25.84
CA THR A 229 19.69 -12.59 25.76
C THR A 229 21.16 -12.16 25.58
N PRO A 230 22.16 -12.98 25.90
CA PRO A 230 23.56 -12.63 25.62
C PRO A 230 23.81 -12.25 24.17
N ARG A 231 23.24 -13.01 23.23
CA ARG A 231 23.32 -12.75 21.78
C ARG A 231 22.69 -11.37 21.40
N LEU A 232 21.56 -11.04 21.97
CA LEU A 232 20.88 -9.75 21.69
C LEU A 232 21.67 -8.57 22.27
N ARG A 233 22.27 -8.73 23.49
CA ARG A 233 23.14 -7.70 24.09
C ARG A 233 24.37 -7.44 23.23
N GLN A 234 25.07 -8.52 22.79
CA GLN A 234 26.21 -8.41 21.88
C GLN A 234 25.86 -7.70 20.57
N ALA A 235 24.71 -8.01 19.99
CA ALA A 235 24.28 -7.38 18.77
C ALA A 235 24.02 -5.86 18.94
N VAL A 236 23.42 -5.46 20.06
CA VAL A 236 23.21 -4.03 20.38
C VAL A 236 24.56 -3.34 20.66
N GLN A 237 25.44 -3.97 21.40
CA GLN A 237 26.78 -3.45 21.66
C GLN A 237 27.56 -3.25 20.35
N LEU A 238 27.55 -4.23 19.46
CA LEU A 238 28.18 -4.13 18.14
C LEU A 238 27.60 -2.96 17.31
N ALA A 239 26.27 -2.74 17.36
CA ALA A 239 25.63 -1.62 16.68
C ALA A 239 26.13 -0.27 17.19
N ILE A 240 26.34 -0.19 18.49
CA ILE A 240 26.78 1.04 19.18
C ILE A 240 28.24 1.32 18.88
N GLU A 241 29.11 0.32 19.02
CA GLU A 241 30.56 0.42 18.82
C GLU A 241 30.93 0.67 17.35
N SER A 242 30.11 0.21 16.41
CA SER A 242 30.35 0.44 14.99
C SER A 242 29.96 1.86 14.52
N GLN A 243 29.44 2.71 15.39
CA GLN A 243 29.13 4.10 15.06
C GLN A 243 30.42 4.92 14.91
N ARG A 244 30.66 5.52 13.75
CA ARG A 244 31.79 6.43 13.54
C ARG A 244 31.61 7.78 14.25
N VAL A 245 30.37 8.25 14.31
CA VAL A 245 29.96 9.43 15.06
C VAL A 245 29.03 8.95 16.16
N PRO A 246 29.45 9.06 17.45
CA PRO A 246 28.62 8.64 18.58
C PRO A 246 27.27 9.36 18.56
N ASN A 247 26.21 8.62 18.79
CA ASN A 247 24.85 9.14 18.79
C ASN A 247 24.09 8.69 20.03
N LEU A 248 23.58 9.64 20.81
CA LEU A 248 22.84 9.35 22.03
C LEU A 248 21.36 9.04 21.78
N LYS A 249 20.85 9.34 20.59
CA LYS A 249 19.45 9.14 20.25
C LYS A 249 19.19 7.80 19.57
N TRP A 250 20.02 7.42 18.59
CA TRP A 250 19.77 6.26 17.73
C TRP A 250 20.77 5.13 18.01
N VAL A 251 20.26 3.88 17.98
CA VAL A 251 21.11 2.67 18.04
C VAL A 251 21.86 2.48 16.72
N PHE A 252 21.22 2.82 15.61
CA PHE A 252 21.80 2.72 14.26
C PHE A 252 21.87 4.09 13.60
N VAL A 253 23.07 4.45 13.14
CA VAL A 253 23.30 5.70 12.41
C VAL A 253 24.13 5.48 11.15
N SER A 254 24.04 6.42 10.22
CA SER A 254 24.92 6.51 9.06
C SER A 254 26.33 6.96 9.47
N ARG A 255 27.26 6.96 8.52
CA ARG A 255 28.61 7.50 8.75
C ARG A 255 28.61 8.97 9.17
N ALA A 256 27.57 9.72 8.81
CA ALA A 256 27.39 11.13 9.16
C ALA A 256 26.54 11.33 10.44
N GLY A 257 26.32 10.29 11.26
CA GLY A 257 25.52 10.37 12.48
C GLY A 257 24.01 10.52 12.28
N GLN A 258 23.51 10.44 11.03
CA GLN A 258 22.08 10.55 10.71
C GLN A 258 21.40 9.19 10.79
N GLN A 259 20.07 9.16 10.97
CA GLN A 259 19.28 7.95 10.95
C GLN A 259 19.50 7.15 9.66
N LEU A 260 19.58 5.81 9.76
CA LEU A 260 19.71 4.94 8.58
C LEU A 260 18.51 5.04 7.64
N THR A 261 18.78 5.01 6.33
CA THR A 261 17.77 4.87 5.30
C THR A 261 17.71 3.43 4.78
N THR A 262 16.55 3.01 4.25
CA THR A 262 16.39 1.70 3.64
C THR A 262 17.36 1.48 2.46
N SER A 263 17.65 2.53 1.68
CA SER A 263 18.59 2.45 0.55
C SER A 263 20.00 2.16 1.00
N MET A 264 20.45 2.70 2.14
CA MET A 264 21.77 2.40 2.71
C MET A 264 21.89 0.93 3.10
N VAL A 265 20.89 0.40 3.81
CA VAL A 265 20.88 -1.02 4.19
C VAL A 265 20.81 -1.93 2.96
N THR A 266 19.99 -1.56 1.95
CA THR A 266 19.95 -2.29 0.67
C THR A 266 21.33 -2.34 0.02
N ASN A 267 22.06 -1.23 -0.01
CA ASN A 267 23.43 -1.20 -0.54
C ASN A 267 24.39 -2.10 0.27
N TRP A 268 24.29 -2.12 1.60
CA TRP A 268 25.10 -3.01 2.43
C TRP A 268 24.79 -4.50 2.16
N VAL A 269 23.53 -4.85 2.02
CA VAL A 269 23.09 -6.21 1.66
C VAL A 269 23.63 -6.59 0.28
N THR A 270 23.56 -5.69 -0.70
CA THR A 270 24.07 -5.94 -2.05
C THR A 270 25.58 -6.19 -2.04
N LYS A 271 26.35 -5.38 -1.28
CA LYS A 271 27.80 -5.56 -1.14
C LYS A 271 28.15 -6.87 -0.42
N ALA A 272 27.44 -7.20 0.66
CA ALA A 272 27.65 -8.46 1.38
C ALA A 272 27.34 -9.68 0.50
N LYS A 273 26.31 -9.61 -0.34
CA LYS A 273 26.00 -10.66 -1.32
C LYS A 273 27.05 -10.79 -2.42
N ALA A 274 27.61 -9.68 -2.89
CA ALA A 274 28.70 -9.72 -3.85
C ALA A 274 29.95 -10.41 -3.27
N GLU A 275 30.31 -10.08 -2.03
CA GLU A 275 31.40 -10.74 -1.30
C GLU A 275 31.13 -12.23 -1.08
N LEU A 276 29.90 -12.57 -0.67
CA LEU A 276 29.47 -13.95 -0.44
C LEU A 276 29.57 -14.79 -1.72
N LYS A 277 29.21 -14.23 -2.88
CA LYS A 277 29.31 -14.92 -4.17
C LYS A 277 30.76 -15.32 -4.50
N ILE A 278 31.71 -14.49 -4.06
CA ILE A 278 33.16 -14.74 -4.29
C ILE A 278 33.64 -15.79 -3.31
N ARG A 279 33.37 -15.65 -2.00
CA ARG A 279 33.89 -16.53 -0.95
C ARG A 279 33.16 -17.87 -0.88
N TYR A 280 31.89 -17.90 -1.17
CA TYR A 280 31.01 -19.06 -1.02
C TYR A 280 30.16 -19.31 -2.27
N PRO A 281 30.76 -19.65 -3.44
CA PRO A 281 30.07 -19.71 -4.73
C PRO A 281 28.94 -20.73 -4.80
N LYS A 282 28.92 -21.72 -3.91
CA LYS A 282 27.87 -22.74 -3.83
C LYS A 282 26.61 -22.29 -3.08
N ILE A 283 26.69 -21.18 -2.33
CA ILE A 283 25.55 -20.68 -1.53
C ILE A 283 24.56 -19.93 -2.42
N LYS A 284 23.27 -20.26 -2.27
CA LYS A 284 22.18 -19.57 -3.00
C LYS A 284 21.95 -18.16 -2.43
N LEU A 285 21.85 -17.17 -3.33
CA LEU A 285 21.73 -15.74 -2.98
C LEU A 285 20.33 -15.16 -3.19
N ASP A 286 19.32 -15.98 -3.34
CA ASP A 286 17.95 -15.62 -3.69
C ASP A 286 17.10 -15.13 -2.51
N PHE A 287 17.66 -15.09 -1.29
CA PHE A 287 17.01 -14.53 -0.12
C PHE A 287 17.14 -13.00 -0.02
N THR A 288 16.28 -12.37 0.74
CA THR A 288 16.29 -10.94 1.06
C THR A 288 16.51 -10.73 2.55
N PHE A 289 16.83 -9.49 2.97
CA PHE A 289 16.92 -9.17 4.40
C PHE A 289 15.61 -9.49 5.17
N HIS A 290 14.45 -9.35 4.51
CA HIS A 290 13.16 -9.65 5.13
C HIS A 290 12.99 -11.13 5.47
N ASP A 291 13.67 -12.02 4.77
CA ASP A 291 13.61 -13.46 5.02
C ASP A 291 14.31 -13.85 6.34
N ILE A 292 15.16 -12.97 6.92
CA ILE A 292 15.71 -13.14 8.28
C ILE A 292 14.60 -13.19 9.33
N LYS A 293 13.56 -12.35 9.19
CA LYS A 293 12.40 -12.42 10.07
C LYS A 293 11.64 -13.75 9.92
N ALA A 294 11.52 -14.26 8.71
CA ALA A 294 10.90 -15.56 8.48
C ALA A 294 11.73 -16.69 9.10
N LYS A 295 13.07 -16.68 8.90
CA LYS A 295 13.99 -17.62 9.58
C LYS A 295 13.81 -17.58 11.09
N SER A 296 13.81 -16.38 11.68
CA SER A 296 13.62 -16.20 13.13
C SER A 296 12.33 -16.83 13.65
N ILE A 297 11.23 -16.66 12.92
CA ILE A 297 9.92 -17.23 13.32
C ILE A 297 9.93 -18.75 13.11
N SER A 298 10.48 -19.23 12.00
CA SER A 298 10.58 -20.66 11.71
C SER A 298 11.41 -21.43 12.75
N ASP A 299 12.52 -20.83 13.19
CA ASP A 299 13.45 -21.46 14.13
C ASP A 299 13.02 -21.37 15.60
N TYR A 300 12.03 -20.51 15.90
CA TYR A 300 11.58 -20.34 17.28
C TYR A 300 10.71 -21.51 17.73
N ALA A 301 11.14 -22.20 18.78
CA ALA A 301 10.48 -23.40 19.30
C ALA A 301 9.22 -23.10 20.18
N GLY A 302 9.08 -21.85 20.67
CA GLY A 302 7.94 -21.47 21.51
C GLY A 302 6.74 -20.94 20.73
N ASN A 303 5.87 -20.18 21.40
CA ASN A 303 4.72 -19.56 20.77
C ASN A 303 5.14 -18.52 19.74
N LYS A 304 5.20 -18.90 18.45
CA LYS A 304 5.62 -18.08 17.30
C LYS A 304 4.77 -16.83 17.14
N LYS A 305 3.45 -16.90 17.45
CA LYS A 305 2.51 -15.77 17.37
C LYS A 305 2.82 -14.71 18.41
N GLN A 306 3.02 -15.11 19.65
CA GLN A 306 3.40 -14.21 20.74
C GLN A 306 4.80 -13.62 20.46
N PHE A 307 5.76 -14.45 20.08
CA PHE A 307 7.13 -14.03 19.78
C PHE A 307 7.17 -12.99 18.66
N SER A 308 6.53 -13.25 17.55
CA SER A 308 6.57 -12.34 16.38
C SER A 308 5.63 -11.14 16.48
N GLY A 309 4.66 -11.18 17.40
CA GLY A 309 3.62 -10.15 17.56
C GLY A 309 2.61 -10.11 16.42
N HIS A 310 2.42 -11.20 15.69
CA HIS A 310 1.37 -11.31 14.69
C HIS A 310 -0.02 -11.48 15.33
N LYS A 311 -1.08 -10.99 14.66
CA LYS A 311 -2.44 -11.04 15.19
C LYS A 311 -3.18 -12.34 14.82
N SER A 312 -2.82 -13.01 13.74
CA SER A 312 -3.48 -14.22 13.25
C SER A 312 -2.49 -15.34 12.93
N ASP A 313 -2.98 -16.57 12.99
CA ASP A 313 -2.18 -17.77 12.69
C ASP A 313 -1.88 -17.88 11.18
N SER A 314 -2.77 -17.39 10.31
CA SER A 314 -2.51 -17.29 8.87
C SER A 314 -1.29 -16.42 8.55
N MET A 315 -1.02 -15.39 9.36
CA MET A 315 0.20 -14.59 9.21
C MET A 315 1.44 -15.37 9.65
N ILE A 316 1.33 -16.24 10.66
CA ILE A 316 2.44 -17.11 11.07
C ILE A 316 2.77 -18.09 9.95
N ALA A 317 1.78 -18.77 9.37
CA ALA A 317 1.97 -19.69 8.26
C ALA A 317 2.74 -19.08 7.07
N THR A 318 2.58 -17.77 6.83
CA THR A 318 3.35 -17.06 5.79
C THR A 318 4.84 -16.91 6.14
N TYR A 319 5.18 -16.88 7.43
CA TYR A 319 6.56 -16.68 7.91
C TYR A 319 7.23 -17.94 8.39
N ASP A 320 6.47 -18.97 8.78
CA ASP A 320 7.00 -20.27 9.17
C ASP A 320 7.28 -21.09 7.91
N ARG A 321 8.53 -21.14 7.52
CA ARG A 321 8.99 -21.68 6.23
C ARG A 321 9.92 -22.87 6.35
N LYS A 322 10.26 -23.26 7.57
CA LYS A 322 11.07 -24.44 7.82
C LYS A 322 10.20 -25.67 7.61
N THR A 323 10.67 -26.62 6.80
CA THR A 323 10.00 -27.91 6.63
C THR A 323 9.90 -28.61 7.98
N GLU A 324 8.70 -28.97 8.37
CA GLU A 324 8.45 -29.71 9.60
C GLU A 324 8.86 -31.17 9.43
N VAL A 325 9.53 -31.71 10.40
CA VAL A 325 9.82 -33.13 10.47
C VAL A 325 8.82 -33.74 11.43
N VAL A 326 8.02 -34.67 10.93
CA VAL A 326 6.97 -35.35 11.71
C VAL A 326 7.27 -36.84 11.78
N ASP A 327 6.89 -37.44 12.93
CA ASP A 327 6.99 -38.89 13.09
C ASP A 327 6.04 -39.61 12.15
N THR A 328 6.47 -40.75 11.63
CA THR A 328 5.61 -41.60 10.80
C THR A 328 4.94 -42.65 11.68
N HIS A 329 3.81 -43.18 11.21
CA HIS A 329 3.18 -44.33 11.85
C HIS A 329 4.05 -45.58 11.63
N GLU A 330 4.27 -46.39 12.68
CA GLU A 330 4.91 -47.71 12.61
C GLU A 330 3.96 -48.75 12.02
#